data_d74d282177d8fd78ade4ba769671e532
#
_entry.id   d74d282177d8fd78ade4ba769671e532
#
_cell.length_a   1.000
_cell.length_b   1.000
_cell.length_c   1.000
_cell.angle_alpha   90.00
_cell.angle_beta   90.00
_cell.angle_gamma   90.00
#
_symmetry.space_group_name_H-M   'P 1'
#
loop_
_entity.id
_entity.type
_entity.pdbx_description
1 polymer ?
#
loop_
_entity_poly.entity_id
_entity_poly.type
_entity_poly.pdbx_seq_one_letter_code
_entity_poly.pdbx_strand_id
1 'polypeptide(L)'
;MGKNLKGKELGIGLSQRKDGLFSARFVDQTGKRHEKYFQTLPEARNWIEEAKYADKHDDVFVATDTTVDEWFEFWIENIVGDLAPNTLRNYRERYVHNIQPIIGKMLIANVKPMHCKKVFIQMDANYAGSTIRQTYVAMGTMFKAAKMNDLISKHPMDGVRFTKPLRAKDDIKFLTREDQRTFLETAKRSHNYNQYALILETGLRTGEMIGLTWDAVDFKNRTLTVNKTLEFRHAQHDWRAGPPKTQQSYRTIPLTDKAYDILKEIWESREVRKESPLLSQTLEYMDRRTGVTSKFAMRELVFINWRTGEPAKNSSYDTHLYKLCDEAGINRFCMHALRHTYATRAIESGMQPKVLQKLLGHASIQTTMDRYVHVTTDSMDQAVRQFQLNGVL
;
A
#
# COMPACT_ATOMS: atom_id res chain seq x y z
N MET A 1 -40.88 39.35 7.47
CA MET A 1 -39.76 39.11 8.43
C MET A 1 -40.25 38.16 9.51
N GLY A 2 -39.40 37.21 9.93
CA GLY A 2 -39.79 36.28 10.99
C GLY A 2 -39.77 36.94 12.36
N LYS A 3 -40.64 36.48 13.26
CA LYS A 3 -40.84 37.04 14.61
C LYS A 3 -40.55 36.00 15.67
N ASN A 4 -40.18 36.42 16.86
CA ASN A 4 -40.09 35.57 18.04
C ASN A 4 -41.50 35.31 18.63
N LEU A 5 -41.56 34.43 19.65
CA LEU A 5 -42.82 34.10 20.35
C LEU A 5 -43.47 35.31 21.06
N LYS A 6 -42.70 36.40 21.28
CA LYS A 6 -43.20 37.66 21.85
C LYS A 6 -43.52 38.71 20.79
N GLY A 7 -43.55 38.36 19.48
CA GLY A 7 -43.90 39.26 18.39
C GLY A 7 -42.75 40.17 17.90
N LYS A 8 -41.54 40.14 18.51
CA LYS A 8 -40.42 40.98 18.12
C LYS A 8 -39.78 40.42 16.84
N GLU A 9 -39.43 41.30 15.91
CA GLU A 9 -38.76 40.94 14.63
C GLU A 9 -37.33 40.46 14.87
N LEU A 10 -36.95 39.37 14.19
CA LEU A 10 -35.67 38.69 14.33
C LEU A 10 -34.74 38.96 13.16
N GLY A 11 -35.27 39.37 12.02
CA GLY A 11 -34.53 39.55 10.76
C GLY A 11 -35.02 38.60 9.65
N ILE A 12 -34.45 38.80 8.45
CA ILE A 12 -34.77 38.01 7.25
C ILE A 12 -34.24 36.58 7.41
N GLY A 13 -35.09 35.58 7.21
CA GLY A 13 -34.74 34.20 7.30
C GLY A 13 -34.71 33.61 8.72
N LEU A 14 -35.05 34.39 9.75
CA LEU A 14 -35.07 33.95 11.14
C LEU A 14 -36.50 33.93 11.70
N SER A 15 -36.82 32.88 12.44
CA SER A 15 -38.10 32.81 13.20
C SER A 15 -37.90 31.95 14.45
N GLN A 16 -38.76 32.16 15.46
CA GLN A 16 -38.78 31.30 16.64
C GLN A 16 -39.97 30.37 16.58
N ARG A 17 -39.73 29.10 16.80
CA ARG A 17 -40.74 28.03 16.81
C ARG A 17 -41.42 27.96 18.16
N LYS A 18 -42.60 27.30 18.20
CA LYS A 18 -43.36 27.08 19.44
C LYS A 18 -42.62 26.27 20.51
N ASP A 19 -41.65 25.42 20.07
CA ASP A 19 -40.78 24.64 20.95
C ASP A 19 -39.59 25.45 21.53
N GLY A 20 -39.55 26.75 21.23
CA GLY A 20 -38.50 27.66 21.74
C GLY A 20 -37.27 27.77 20.84
N LEU A 21 -37.05 26.85 19.89
CA LEU A 21 -35.88 26.87 19.00
C LEU A 21 -35.99 28.00 17.96
N PHE A 22 -34.85 28.51 17.53
CA PHE A 22 -34.73 29.48 16.45
C PHE A 22 -34.48 28.76 15.13
N SER A 23 -35.36 28.98 14.13
CA SER A 23 -35.19 28.52 12.75
C SER A 23 -34.45 29.60 11.95
N ALA A 24 -33.38 29.21 11.29
CA ALA A 24 -32.63 30.01 10.34
C ALA A 24 -32.76 29.42 8.93
N ARG A 25 -33.09 30.27 7.94
CA ARG A 25 -33.41 29.88 6.56
C ARG A 25 -32.73 30.82 5.58
N PHE A 26 -32.13 30.26 4.52
CA PHE A 26 -31.74 31.05 3.35
C PHE A 26 -31.92 30.23 2.08
N VAL A 27 -31.89 30.90 0.92
CA VAL A 27 -31.91 30.28 -0.40
C VAL A 27 -30.58 30.62 -1.05
N ASP A 28 -29.84 29.60 -1.52
CA ASP A 28 -28.57 29.76 -2.20
C ASP A 28 -28.73 30.26 -3.66
N GLN A 29 -27.63 30.57 -4.33
CA GLN A 29 -27.60 31.03 -5.72
C GLN A 29 -28.18 30.00 -6.70
N THR A 30 -28.19 28.69 -6.34
CA THR A 30 -28.82 27.63 -7.15
C THR A 30 -30.33 27.55 -6.98
N GLY A 31 -30.91 28.34 -6.08
CA GLY A 31 -32.35 28.32 -5.75
C GLY A 31 -32.73 27.28 -4.70
N LYS A 32 -31.77 26.55 -4.12
CA LYS A 32 -31.99 25.56 -3.09
C LYS A 32 -32.19 26.21 -1.72
N ARG A 33 -33.23 25.76 -1.01
CA ARG A 33 -33.55 26.26 0.33
C ARG A 33 -32.84 25.45 1.39
N HIS A 34 -32.15 26.14 2.29
CA HIS A 34 -31.49 25.60 3.49
C HIS A 34 -32.19 26.08 4.75
N GLU A 35 -32.39 25.18 5.72
CA GLU A 35 -33.04 25.47 7.00
C GLU A 35 -32.28 24.72 8.12
N LYS A 36 -31.99 25.41 9.23
CA LYS A 36 -31.38 24.82 10.42
C LYS A 36 -31.97 25.41 11.70
N TYR A 37 -31.99 24.62 12.79
CA TYR A 37 -32.52 24.99 14.08
C TYR A 37 -31.41 25.19 15.12
N PHE A 38 -31.61 26.20 16.00
CA PHE A 38 -30.62 26.58 16.99
C PHE A 38 -31.28 26.85 18.33
N GLN A 39 -30.52 26.67 19.43
CA GLN A 39 -31.03 26.97 20.77
C GLN A 39 -31.02 28.46 21.06
N THR A 40 -30.12 29.22 20.45
CA THR A 40 -29.99 30.64 20.67
C THR A 40 -30.09 31.47 19.39
N LEU A 41 -30.57 32.70 19.52
CA LEU A 41 -30.69 33.62 18.39
C LEU A 41 -29.31 34.05 17.83
N PRO A 42 -28.25 34.28 18.61
CA PRO A 42 -26.93 34.56 18.07
C PRO A 42 -26.40 33.47 17.19
N GLU A 43 -26.53 32.19 17.59
CA GLU A 43 -26.10 31.06 16.76
C GLU A 43 -26.80 31.02 15.41
N ALA A 44 -28.13 31.23 15.42
CA ALA A 44 -28.95 31.27 14.22
C ALA A 44 -28.55 32.42 13.26
N ARG A 45 -28.18 33.60 13.83
CA ARG A 45 -27.68 34.75 13.05
C ARG A 45 -26.30 34.47 12.43
N ASN A 46 -25.37 34.00 13.22
CA ASN A 46 -24.02 33.67 12.74
C ASN A 46 -24.08 32.67 11.60
N TRP A 47 -24.91 31.63 11.74
CA TRP A 47 -25.07 30.64 10.70
C TRP A 47 -25.62 31.24 9.38
N ILE A 48 -26.63 32.13 9.44
CA ILE A 48 -27.15 32.80 8.20
C ILE A 48 -26.09 33.70 7.57
N GLU A 49 -25.29 34.43 8.37
CA GLU A 49 -24.26 35.32 7.88
C GLU A 49 -23.14 34.53 7.22
N GLU A 50 -22.66 33.47 7.86
CA GLU A 50 -21.64 32.57 7.30
C GLU A 50 -22.15 31.90 6.02
N ALA A 51 -23.40 31.43 6.01
CA ALA A 51 -23.99 30.79 4.86
C ALA A 51 -24.12 31.74 3.65
N LYS A 52 -24.57 32.97 3.87
CA LYS A 52 -24.65 33.99 2.82
C LYS A 52 -23.27 34.46 2.34
N TYR A 53 -22.30 34.52 3.23
CA TYR A 53 -20.94 34.86 2.86
C TYR A 53 -20.32 33.77 1.96
N ALA A 54 -20.48 32.51 2.35
CA ALA A 54 -20.00 31.38 1.57
C ALA A 54 -20.66 31.31 0.17
N ASP A 55 -21.97 31.44 0.11
CA ASP A 55 -22.74 31.45 -1.13
C ASP A 55 -22.33 32.60 -2.08
N LYS A 56 -22.05 33.79 -1.53
CA LYS A 56 -21.61 34.97 -2.32
C LYS A 56 -20.19 34.85 -2.89
N HIS A 57 -19.33 33.99 -2.30
CA HIS A 57 -17.93 33.83 -2.67
C HIS A 57 -17.66 32.51 -3.38
N ASP A 58 -18.68 31.86 -3.96
CA ASP A 58 -18.60 30.52 -4.58
C ASP A 58 -18.07 29.41 -3.65
N ASP A 59 -18.03 29.67 -2.33
CA ASP A 59 -17.81 28.65 -1.34
C ASP A 59 -19.13 27.87 -1.17
N VAL A 60 -19.21 26.67 -1.75
CA VAL A 60 -20.41 25.82 -1.62
C VAL A 60 -20.75 25.64 -0.15
N PHE A 61 -21.91 26.19 0.25
CA PHE A 61 -22.42 26.00 1.62
C PHE A 61 -22.98 24.59 1.76
N VAL A 62 -22.23 23.71 2.41
CA VAL A 62 -22.64 22.33 2.69
C VAL A 62 -23.02 22.24 4.17
N ALA A 63 -24.33 22.30 4.45
CA ALA A 63 -24.87 21.95 5.75
C ALA A 63 -24.97 20.43 5.84
N THR A 64 -23.90 19.77 6.27
CA THR A 64 -23.92 18.32 6.51
C THR A 64 -23.78 18.02 8.00
N ASP A 65 -24.66 17.16 8.50
CA ASP A 65 -24.55 16.58 9.84
C ASP A 65 -23.74 15.26 9.83
N THR A 66 -23.12 14.94 8.69
CA THR A 66 -22.30 13.75 8.51
C THR A 66 -21.03 13.84 9.34
N THR A 67 -20.80 12.84 10.17
CA THR A 67 -19.54 12.69 10.92
C THR A 67 -18.42 12.15 10.04
N VAL A 68 -17.17 12.27 10.52
CA VAL A 68 -16.03 11.67 9.83
C VAL A 68 -16.13 10.13 9.80
N ASP A 69 -16.70 9.50 10.86
CA ASP A 69 -16.96 8.06 10.91
C ASP A 69 -17.92 7.61 9.80
N GLU A 70 -19.06 8.27 9.69
CA GLU A 70 -20.07 7.96 8.66
C GLU A 70 -19.53 8.16 7.25
N TRP A 71 -18.79 9.25 7.03
CA TRP A 71 -18.14 9.50 5.75
C TRP A 71 -17.09 8.44 5.43
N PHE A 72 -16.26 8.03 6.39
CA PHE A 72 -15.24 7.02 6.16
C PHE A 72 -15.84 5.69 5.73
N GLU A 73 -16.88 5.20 6.40
CA GLU A 73 -17.53 3.95 6.02
C GLU A 73 -18.18 4.05 4.63
N PHE A 74 -18.87 5.14 4.34
CA PHE A 74 -19.44 5.36 3.00
C PHE A 74 -18.33 5.40 1.92
N TRP A 75 -17.25 6.12 2.18
CA TRP A 75 -16.13 6.26 1.25
C TRP A 75 -15.43 4.95 0.98
N ILE A 76 -15.18 4.14 2.02
CA ILE A 76 -14.51 2.85 1.90
C ILE A 76 -15.34 1.83 1.10
N GLU A 77 -16.67 1.88 1.25
CA GLU A 77 -17.57 0.91 0.62
C GLU A 77 -17.97 1.33 -0.81
N ASN A 78 -18.22 2.60 -1.04
CA ASN A 78 -18.84 3.06 -2.25
C ASN A 78 -17.91 3.80 -3.22
N ILE A 79 -16.82 4.38 -2.73
CA ILE A 79 -15.93 5.22 -3.57
C ILE A 79 -14.61 4.53 -3.89
N VAL A 80 -14.02 3.80 -2.94
CA VAL A 80 -12.72 3.15 -3.12
C VAL A 80 -12.78 1.62 -3.07
N GLY A 81 -13.97 1.03 -3.14
CA GLY A 81 -14.18 -0.42 -3.06
C GLY A 81 -13.40 -1.24 -4.08
N ASP A 82 -13.08 -0.67 -5.25
CA ASP A 82 -12.30 -1.29 -6.32
C ASP A 82 -10.78 -1.35 -6.05
N LEU A 83 -10.31 -0.74 -4.96
CA LEU A 83 -8.90 -0.80 -4.61
C LEU A 83 -8.47 -2.21 -4.19
N ALA A 84 -7.18 -2.49 -4.37
CA ALA A 84 -6.61 -3.76 -3.93
C ALA A 84 -6.92 -4.03 -2.44
N PRO A 85 -7.36 -5.24 -2.07
CA PRO A 85 -7.81 -5.58 -0.72
C PRO A 85 -6.82 -5.19 0.39
N ASN A 86 -5.50 -5.29 0.13
CA ASN A 86 -4.48 -4.85 1.08
C ASN A 86 -4.46 -3.32 1.28
N THR A 87 -4.82 -2.55 0.25
CA THR A 87 -4.94 -1.08 0.36
C THR A 87 -6.15 -0.71 1.22
N LEU A 88 -7.31 -1.36 0.97
CA LEU A 88 -8.51 -1.17 1.77
C LEU A 88 -8.27 -1.53 3.25
N ARG A 89 -7.63 -2.69 3.50
CA ARG A 89 -7.26 -3.09 4.85
C ARG A 89 -6.37 -2.04 5.53
N ASN A 90 -5.33 -1.56 4.84
CA ASN A 90 -4.47 -0.52 5.38
C ASN A 90 -5.23 0.77 5.69
N TYR A 91 -6.16 1.20 4.83
CA TYR A 91 -6.98 2.37 5.10
C TYR A 91 -7.84 2.18 6.34
N ARG A 92 -8.52 1.02 6.49
CA ARG A 92 -9.31 0.70 7.69
C ARG A 92 -8.45 0.67 8.96
N GLU A 93 -7.31 -0.01 8.94
CA GLU A 93 -6.38 -0.06 10.08
C GLU A 93 -5.86 1.34 10.47
N ARG A 94 -5.45 2.16 9.48
CA ARG A 94 -4.99 3.53 9.75
C ARG A 94 -6.11 4.39 10.29
N TYR A 95 -7.31 4.25 9.78
CA TYR A 95 -8.47 4.99 10.26
C TYR A 95 -8.81 4.61 11.71
N VAL A 96 -9.10 3.36 11.97
CA VAL A 96 -9.54 2.87 13.28
C VAL A 96 -8.52 3.16 14.40
N HIS A 97 -7.24 2.93 14.13
CA HIS A 97 -6.22 3.08 15.17
C HIS A 97 -5.71 4.52 15.34
N ASN A 98 -5.70 5.32 14.29
CA ASN A 98 -5.01 6.61 14.35
C ASN A 98 -5.92 7.83 14.13
N ILE A 99 -6.96 7.72 13.30
CA ILE A 99 -7.80 8.87 12.88
C ILE A 99 -9.08 8.93 13.71
N GLN A 100 -9.81 7.82 13.76
CA GLN A 100 -11.10 7.70 14.44
C GLN A 100 -11.08 8.19 15.91
N PRO A 101 -10.10 7.83 16.75
CA PRO A 101 -10.10 8.24 18.17
C PRO A 101 -10.04 9.77 18.37
N ILE A 102 -9.61 10.52 17.36
CA ILE A 102 -9.36 11.95 17.47
C ILE A 102 -10.42 12.79 16.78
N ILE A 103 -10.84 12.39 15.58
CA ILE A 103 -11.77 13.18 14.77
C ILE A 103 -13.00 12.40 14.31
N GLY A 104 -13.11 11.11 14.58
CA GLY A 104 -14.17 10.24 14.03
C GLY A 104 -15.59 10.77 14.31
N LYS A 105 -15.86 11.22 15.53
CA LYS A 105 -17.15 11.75 15.97
C LYS A 105 -17.40 13.22 15.61
N MET A 106 -16.42 13.89 15.01
CA MET A 106 -16.60 15.28 14.58
C MET A 106 -17.43 15.35 13.31
N LEU A 107 -18.26 16.37 13.18
CA LEU A 107 -18.87 16.69 11.88
C LEU A 107 -17.76 16.99 10.87
N ILE A 108 -17.83 16.39 9.70
CA ILE A 108 -16.76 16.49 8.69
C ILE A 108 -16.53 17.93 8.25
N ALA A 109 -17.60 18.74 8.16
CA ALA A 109 -17.52 20.15 7.83
C ALA A 109 -16.77 20.99 8.87
N ASN A 110 -16.69 20.52 10.13
CA ASN A 110 -16.00 21.22 11.23
C ASN A 110 -14.55 20.81 11.41
N VAL A 111 -14.04 19.87 10.61
CA VAL A 111 -12.65 19.43 10.69
C VAL A 111 -11.73 20.52 10.13
N LYS A 112 -10.80 20.98 10.95
CA LYS A 112 -9.80 22.01 10.61
C LYS A 112 -8.39 21.41 10.54
N PRO A 113 -7.42 22.07 9.89
CA PRO A 113 -6.03 21.59 9.82
C PRO A 113 -5.41 21.25 11.17
N MET A 114 -5.76 21.99 12.23
CA MET A 114 -5.27 21.73 13.59
C MET A 114 -5.72 20.36 14.12
N HIS A 115 -6.94 19.91 13.79
CA HIS A 115 -7.43 18.60 14.20
C HIS A 115 -6.68 17.49 13.47
N CYS A 116 -6.40 17.66 12.19
CA CYS A 116 -5.58 16.75 11.39
C CYS A 116 -4.14 16.68 11.92
N LYS A 117 -3.55 17.83 12.27
CA LYS A 117 -2.20 17.88 12.83
C LYS A 117 -2.12 17.14 14.18
N LYS A 118 -3.17 17.21 15.02
CA LYS A 118 -3.24 16.49 16.30
C LYS A 118 -3.08 14.98 16.11
N VAL A 119 -3.65 14.40 15.03
CA VAL A 119 -3.48 12.98 14.70
C VAL A 119 -1.99 12.64 14.54
N PHE A 120 -1.24 13.44 13.78
CA PHE A 120 0.18 13.17 13.53
C PHE A 120 1.06 13.43 14.76
N ILE A 121 0.73 14.41 15.59
CA ILE A 121 1.45 14.66 16.87
C ILE A 121 1.30 13.43 17.79
N GLN A 122 0.10 12.86 17.91
CA GLN A 122 -0.09 11.66 18.74
C GLN A 122 0.62 10.44 18.17
N MET A 123 0.73 10.33 16.84
CA MET A 123 1.45 9.25 16.20
C MET A 123 2.96 9.36 16.34
N ASP A 124 3.50 10.57 16.48
CA ASP A 124 4.94 10.81 16.41
C ASP A 124 5.72 10.09 17.52
N ALA A 125 5.12 9.93 18.69
CA ALA A 125 5.73 9.22 19.81
C ALA A 125 5.86 7.70 19.60
N ASN A 126 4.88 7.07 18.88
CA ASN A 126 4.70 5.62 18.90
C ASN A 126 4.89 4.94 17.54
N TYR A 127 4.94 5.70 16.43
CA TYR A 127 4.97 5.13 15.08
C TYR A 127 6.18 5.58 14.28
N ALA A 128 6.66 4.69 13.41
CA ALA A 128 7.68 5.03 12.42
C ALA A 128 7.13 6.04 11.38
N GLY A 129 8.00 6.87 10.83
CA GLY A 129 7.63 7.89 9.82
C GLY A 129 6.93 7.31 8.59
N SER A 130 7.24 6.08 8.19
CA SER A 130 6.54 5.36 7.12
C SER A 130 5.06 5.08 7.44
N THR A 131 4.76 4.74 8.69
CA THR A 131 3.38 4.52 9.18
C THR A 131 2.61 5.83 9.21
N ILE A 132 3.24 6.91 9.72
CA ILE A 132 2.67 8.26 9.69
C ILE A 132 2.36 8.70 8.26
N ARG A 133 3.28 8.44 7.32
CA ARG A 133 3.07 8.73 5.90
C ARG A 133 1.87 7.99 5.31
N GLN A 134 1.67 6.72 5.66
CA GLN A 134 0.51 5.95 5.20
C GLN A 134 -0.80 6.54 5.75
N THR A 135 -0.84 6.93 7.04
CA THR A 135 -2.00 7.60 7.64
C THR A 135 -2.27 8.95 6.97
N TYR A 136 -1.21 9.72 6.67
CA TYR A 136 -1.32 10.99 5.94
C TYR A 136 -1.96 10.79 4.55
N VAL A 137 -1.54 9.77 3.81
CA VAL A 137 -2.10 9.45 2.49
C VAL A 137 -3.56 9.02 2.60
N ALA A 138 -3.89 8.13 3.55
CA ALA A 138 -5.27 7.67 3.76
C ALA A 138 -6.20 8.83 4.09
N MET A 139 -5.80 9.67 5.04
CA MET A 139 -6.56 10.85 5.48
C MET A 139 -6.71 11.88 4.37
N GLY A 140 -5.63 12.16 3.64
CA GLY A 140 -5.65 13.08 2.50
C GLY A 140 -6.57 12.60 1.37
N THR A 141 -6.55 11.31 1.06
CA THR A 141 -7.42 10.72 0.02
C THR A 141 -8.89 10.76 0.43
N MET A 142 -9.20 10.44 1.68
CA MET A 142 -10.55 10.50 2.24
C MET A 142 -11.13 11.92 2.19
N PHE A 143 -10.39 12.93 2.67
CA PHE A 143 -10.85 14.32 2.63
C PHE A 143 -10.87 14.91 1.22
N LYS A 144 -9.98 14.46 0.33
CA LYS A 144 -10.06 14.83 -1.08
C LYS A 144 -11.39 14.35 -1.70
N ALA A 145 -11.77 13.11 -1.42
CA ALA A 145 -13.06 12.59 -1.87
C ALA A 145 -14.25 13.34 -1.24
N ALA A 146 -14.17 13.71 0.04
CA ALA A 146 -15.19 14.52 0.70
C ALA A 146 -15.35 15.89 0.02
N LYS A 147 -14.25 16.53 -0.36
CA LYS A 147 -14.27 17.80 -1.09
C LYS A 147 -14.86 17.63 -2.49
N MET A 148 -14.51 16.56 -3.20
CA MET A 148 -15.05 16.28 -4.55
C MET A 148 -16.54 15.94 -4.54
N ASN A 149 -17.10 15.54 -3.41
CA ASN A 149 -18.53 15.26 -3.20
C ASN A 149 -19.23 16.39 -2.42
N ASP A 150 -18.65 17.58 -2.37
CA ASP A 150 -19.17 18.80 -1.77
C ASP A 150 -19.59 18.67 -0.29
N LEU A 151 -18.99 17.72 0.45
CA LEU A 151 -19.19 17.58 1.90
C LEU A 151 -18.38 18.59 2.70
N ILE A 152 -17.33 19.13 2.11
CA ILE A 152 -16.46 20.16 2.69
C ILE A 152 -15.99 21.14 1.59
N SER A 153 -15.97 22.43 1.89
CA SER A 153 -15.50 23.46 0.96
C SER A 153 -13.97 23.52 0.87
N LYS A 154 -13.28 23.32 1.99
CA LYS A 154 -11.82 23.38 2.10
C LYS A 154 -11.23 22.04 2.53
N HIS A 155 -10.07 21.69 1.97
CA HIS A 155 -9.41 20.43 2.32
C HIS A 155 -8.66 20.57 3.66
N PRO A 156 -9.04 19.84 4.74
CA PRO A 156 -8.49 20.07 6.08
C PRO A 156 -7.03 19.60 6.23
N MET A 157 -6.47 18.95 5.20
CA MET A 157 -5.05 18.58 5.18
C MET A 157 -4.15 19.64 4.53
N ASP A 158 -4.74 20.73 3.99
CA ASP A 158 -3.94 21.80 3.38
C ASP A 158 -3.04 22.47 4.43
N GLY A 159 -1.74 22.52 4.11
CA GLY A 159 -0.72 23.05 5.04
C GLY A 159 -0.33 22.10 6.19
N VAL A 160 -0.97 20.95 6.35
CA VAL A 160 -0.58 19.98 7.39
C VAL A 160 0.68 19.25 6.93
N ARG A 161 1.71 19.27 7.78
CA ARG A 161 3.01 18.60 7.53
C ARG A 161 3.39 17.76 8.75
N PHE A 162 4.14 16.71 8.52
CA PHE A 162 4.84 15.94 9.53
C PHE A 162 6.34 15.90 9.21
N THR A 163 7.18 15.86 10.22
CA THR A 163 8.65 16.04 10.09
C THR A 163 9.44 14.76 10.33
N LYS A 164 8.79 13.70 10.82
CA LYS A 164 9.49 12.47 11.16
C LYS A 164 10.08 11.81 9.90
N PRO A 165 11.36 11.41 9.92
CA PRO A 165 11.99 10.72 8.81
C PRO A 165 11.22 9.47 8.39
N LEU A 166 11.10 9.22 7.08
CA LEU A 166 10.36 8.07 6.55
C LEU A 166 11.02 6.72 6.86
N ARG A 167 12.33 6.72 7.14
CA ARG A 167 13.12 5.51 7.41
C ARG A 167 14.13 5.76 8.51
N ALA A 168 14.41 4.73 9.31
CA ALA A 168 15.60 4.69 10.14
C ALA A 168 16.84 4.59 9.23
N LYS A 169 17.98 5.18 9.67
CA LYS A 169 19.24 5.15 8.92
C LYS A 169 19.79 3.71 8.70
N ASP A 170 19.40 2.78 9.54
CA ASP A 170 20.00 1.43 9.64
C ASP A 170 19.19 0.32 8.95
N ASP A 171 18.16 0.66 8.17
CA ASP A 171 17.42 -0.34 7.40
C ASP A 171 18.31 -0.94 6.29
N ILE A 172 18.70 -2.22 6.45
CA ILE A 172 19.42 -2.96 5.42
C ILE A 172 18.55 -3.09 4.19
N LYS A 173 18.96 -2.40 3.13
CA LYS A 173 18.27 -2.44 1.85
C LYS A 173 18.69 -3.61 0.98
N PHE A 174 19.94 -4.01 1.05
CA PHE A 174 20.54 -5.13 0.31
C PHE A 174 21.76 -5.66 1.07
N LEU A 175 22.16 -6.89 0.81
CA LEU A 175 23.30 -7.51 1.45
C LEU A 175 24.61 -7.06 0.78
N THR A 176 25.66 -6.90 1.57
CA THR A 176 27.02 -6.81 1.03
C THR A 176 27.39 -8.11 0.30
N ARG A 177 28.45 -8.14 -0.49
CA ARG A 177 28.91 -9.39 -1.14
C ARG A 177 29.35 -10.43 -0.10
N GLU A 178 29.92 -9.98 1.00
CA GLU A 178 30.36 -10.83 2.10
C GLU A 178 29.16 -11.40 2.86
N ASP A 179 28.21 -10.56 3.31
CA ASP A 179 27.00 -11.01 3.97
C ASP A 179 26.20 -11.97 3.11
N GLN A 180 26.09 -11.69 1.79
CA GLN A 180 25.40 -12.57 0.86
C GLN A 180 26.05 -13.96 0.80
N ARG A 181 27.37 -14.03 0.77
CA ARG A 181 28.13 -15.30 0.77
C ARG A 181 27.91 -16.05 2.08
N THR A 182 28.14 -15.38 3.20
CA THR A 182 27.97 -15.94 4.54
C THR A 182 26.55 -16.45 4.76
N PHE A 183 25.57 -15.65 4.36
CA PHE A 183 24.16 -16.05 4.42
C PHE A 183 23.89 -17.32 3.60
N LEU A 184 24.33 -17.36 2.33
CA LEU A 184 24.08 -18.52 1.47
C LEU A 184 24.76 -19.78 2.00
N GLU A 185 25.98 -19.69 2.53
CA GLU A 185 26.67 -20.84 3.14
C GLU A 185 25.88 -21.37 4.36
N THR A 186 25.44 -20.50 5.24
CA THR A 186 24.60 -20.87 6.39
C THR A 186 23.26 -21.45 5.94
N ALA A 187 22.63 -20.84 4.94
CA ALA A 187 21.32 -21.24 4.42
C ALA A 187 21.33 -22.58 3.67
N LYS A 188 22.48 -23.10 3.20
CA LYS A 188 22.59 -24.41 2.52
C LYS A 188 21.99 -25.56 3.36
N ARG A 189 22.02 -25.47 4.68
CA ARG A 189 21.45 -26.47 5.59
C ARG A 189 19.93 -26.29 5.80
N SER A 190 19.38 -25.24 5.28
CA SER A 190 17.98 -24.89 5.44
C SER A 190 17.11 -25.51 4.35
N HIS A 191 15.95 -26.01 4.73
CA HIS A 191 14.92 -26.45 3.78
C HIS A 191 14.32 -25.33 2.93
N ASN A 192 14.61 -24.06 3.25
CA ASN A 192 14.20 -22.87 2.46
C ASN A 192 15.35 -22.32 1.59
N TYR A 193 16.48 -23.03 1.48
CA TYR A 193 17.62 -22.57 0.69
C TYR A 193 17.24 -22.24 -0.75
N ASN A 194 16.50 -23.15 -1.40
CA ASN A 194 16.10 -23.02 -2.80
C ASN A 194 15.25 -21.78 -3.04
N GLN A 195 14.36 -21.42 -2.09
CA GLN A 195 13.54 -20.22 -2.17
C GLN A 195 14.38 -18.94 -2.07
N TYR A 196 15.32 -18.89 -1.13
CA TYR A 196 16.22 -17.75 -0.96
C TYR A 196 17.14 -17.58 -2.17
N ALA A 197 17.74 -18.68 -2.62
CA ALA A 197 18.61 -18.68 -3.78
C ALA A 197 17.86 -18.27 -5.07
N LEU A 198 16.64 -18.79 -5.28
CA LEU A 198 15.85 -18.43 -6.46
C LEU A 198 15.51 -16.92 -6.49
N ILE A 199 15.19 -16.30 -5.34
CA ILE A 199 14.95 -14.85 -5.30
C ILE A 199 16.22 -14.07 -5.63
N LEU A 200 17.40 -14.52 -5.17
CA LEU A 200 18.68 -13.91 -5.49
C LEU A 200 19.07 -14.05 -6.97
N GLU A 201 18.55 -15.07 -7.67
CA GLU A 201 18.82 -15.31 -9.10
C GLU A 201 17.78 -14.66 -10.03
N THR A 202 16.56 -14.38 -9.56
CA THR A 202 15.43 -13.94 -10.40
C THR A 202 14.83 -12.60 -10.01
N GLY A 203 15.09 -12.13 -8.80
CA GLY A 203 14.49 -10.92 -8.25
C GLY A 203 12.97 -11.01 -8.03
N LEU A 204 12.40 -12.20 -7.88
CA LEU A 204 10.99 -12.39 -7.57
C LEU A 204 10.59 -11.69 -6.25
N ARG A 205 9.35 -11.19 -6.19
CA ARG A 205 8.75 -10.81 -4.90
C ARG A 205 8.37 -12.06 -4.12
N THR A 206 8.35 -12.00 -2.78
CA THR A 206 8.00 -13.16 -1.95
C THR A 206 6.66 -13.77 -2.34
N GLY A 207 5.61 -12.97 -2.55
CA GLY A 207 4.31 -13.49 -2.98
C GLY A 207 4.29 -14.07 -4.42
N GLU A 208 5.17 -13.60 -5.30
CA GLU A 208 5.37 -14.17 -6.65
C GLU A 208 6.08 -15.53 -6.54
N MET A 209 7.09 -15.64 -5.66
CA MET A 209 7.80 -16.90 -5.40
C MET A 209 6.88 -17.93 -4.73
N ILE A 210 6.11 -17.54 -3.70
CA ILE A 210 5.17 -18.46 -3.03
C ILE A 210 4.10 -18.94 -4.02
N GLY A 211 3.60 -18.04 -4.87
CA GLY A 211 2.57 -18.33 -5.88
C GLY A 211 3.10 -18.90 -7.20
N LEU A 212 4.37 -19.27 -7.27
CA LEU A 212 4.95 -19.86 -8.45
C LEU A 212 4.40 -21.28 -8.67
N THR A 213 3.90 -21.54 -9.86
CA THR A 213 3.33 -22.83 -10.27
C THR A 213 4.07 -23.40 -11.48
N TRP A 214 4.01 -24.70 -11.68
CA TRP A 214 4.77 -25.37 -12.72
C TRP A 214 4.40 -24.94 -14.14
N ASP A 215 3.16 -24.54 -14.39
CA ASP A 215 2.72 -23.99 -15.68
C ASP A 215 3.42 -22.67 -16.05
N ALA A 216 4.04 -22.02 -15.09
CA ALA A 216 4.79 -20.77 -15.28
C ALA A 216 6.31 -21.00 -15.51
N VAL A 217 6.77 -22.25 -15.46
CA VAL A 217 8.19 -22.61 -15.67
C VAL A 217 8.35 -23.33 -17.03
N ASP A 218 9.10 -22.72 -17.91
CA ASP A 218 9.42 -23.29 -19.21
C ASP A 218 10.89 -23.77 -19.23
N PHE A 219 11.10 -25.06 -19.00
CA PHE A 219 12.42 -25.67 -19.00
C PHE A 219 13.07 -25.70 -20.40
N LYS A 220 12.27 -25.76 -21.47
CA LYS A 220 12.78 -25.77 -22.83
C LYS A 220 13.41 -24.44 -23.23
N ASN A 221 12.70 -23.35 -22.95
CA ASN A 221 13.14 -22.01 -23.25
C ASN A 221 13.93 -21.37 -22.09
N ARG A 222 14.08 -22.08 -20.97
CA ARG A 222 14.76 -21.62 -19.75
C ARG A 222 14.21 -20.28 -19.27
N THR A 223 12.89 -20.21 -19.11
CA THR A 223 12.22 -19.00 -18.64
C THR A 223 11.22 -19.29 -17.53
N LEU A 224 10.94 -18.26 -16.75
CA LEU A 224 9.93 -18.22 -15.70
C LEU A 224 9.00 -17.04 -15.94
N THR A 225 7.68 -17.30 -15.95
CA THR A 225 6.67 -16.26 -16.18
C THR A 225 5.98 -15.87 -14.87
N VAL A 226 6.01 -14.58 -14.53
CA VAL A 226 5.27 -14.03 -13.39
C VAL A 226 3.91 -13.54 -13.87
N ASN A 227 2.86 -14.29 -13.54
CA ASN A 227 1.48 -14.00 -13.94
C ASN A 227 0.48 -14.07 -12.77
N LYS A 228 0.91 -14.51 -11.59
CA LYS A 228 0.06 -14.67 -10.40
C LYS A 228 0.88 -14.52 -9.12
N THR A 229 0.19 -14.34 -8.02
CA THR A 229 0.76 -14.25 -6.66
C THR A 229 -0.10 -15.05 -5.68
N LEU A 230 0.51 -15.50 -4.59
CA LEU A 230 -0.19 -16.16 -3.50
C LEU A 230 0.19 -15.50 -2.19
N GLU A 231 -0.80 -15.22 -1.34
CA GLU A 231 -0.58 -14.66 -0.01
C GLU A 231 -1.49 -15.34 1.04
N PHE A 232 -1.01 -15.42 2.27
CA PHE A 232 -1.82 -15.88 3.39
C PHE A 232 -2.47 -14.69 4.09
N ARG A 233 -3.81 -14.73 4.25
CA ARG A 233 -4.59 -13.72 4.97
C ARG A 233 -4.75 -14.11 6.43
N HIS A 234 -3.97 -13.48 7.31
CA HIS A 234 -3.94 -13.86 8.73
C HIS A 234 -5.30 -13.68 9.44
N ALA A 235 -6.07 -12.65 9.08
CA ALA A 235 -7.37 -12.39 9.70
C ALA A 235 -8.46 -13.42 9.30
N GLN A 236 -8.40 -13.93 8.06
CA GLN A 236 -9.32 -14.92 7.51
C GLN A 236 -8.81 -16.36 7.67
N HIS A 237 -7.55 -16.54 8.06
CA HIS A 237 -6.86 -17.83 8.15
C HIS A 237 -6.90 -18.64 6.84
N ASP A 238 -6.82 -17.97 5.69
CA ASP A 238 -6.91 -18.59 4.38
C ASP A 238 -5.85 -18.07 3.39
N TRP A 239 -5.75 -18.76 2.24
CA TRP A 239 -4.89 -18.38 1.14
C TRP A 239 -5.68 -17.62 0.07
N ARG A 240 -5.09 -16.55 -0.45
CA ARG A 240 -5.63 -15.78 -1.56
C ARG A 240 -4.66 -15.78 -2.75
N ALA A 241 -5.11 -16.29 -3.87
CA ALA A 241 -4.47 -16.07 -5.15
C ALA A 241 -4.85 -14.68 -5.69
N GLY A 242 -3.98 -14.08 -6.47
CA GLY A 242 -4.25 -12.78 -7.08
C GLY A 242 -3.35 -12.49 -8.28
N PRO A 243 -3.71 -11.48 -9.08
CA PRO A 243 -2.86 -11.00 -10.15
C PRO A 243 -1.63 -10.28 -9.59
N PRO A 244 -0.55 -10.14 -10.36
CA PRO A 244 0.55 -9.26 -9.99
C PRO A 244 0.07 -7.83 -9.72
N LYS A 245 0.78 -7.10 -8.85
CA LYS A 245 0.37 -5.81 -8.31
C LYS A 245 0.06 -4.74 -9.39
N THR A 246 0.78 -4.75 -10.50
CA THR A 246 0.62 -3.81 -11.61
C THR A 246 0.69 -4.54 -12.94
N GLN A 247 0.23 -3.91 -14.02
CA GLN A 247 0.34 -4.44 -15.37
C GLN A 247 1.80 -4.78 -15.74
N GLN A 248 2.75 -3.93 -15.38
CA GLN A 248 4.18 -4.12 -15.64
C GLN A 248 4.80 -5.25 -14.81
N SER A 249 4.11 -5.73 -13.78
CA SER A 249 4.58 -6.86 -12.97
C SER A 249 4.43 -8.20 -13.69
N TYR A 250 3.58 -8.30 -14.72
CA TYR A 250 3.55 -9.46 -15.60
C TYR A 250 4.79 -9.45 -16.47
N ARG A 251 5.60 -10.48 -16.37
CA ARG A 251 6.89 -10.54 -17.05
C ARG A 251 7.38 -11.97 -17.19
N THR A 252 8.24 -12.20 -18.18
CA THR A 252 9.01 -13.44 -18.33
C THR A 252 10.46 -13.15 -18.01
N ILE A 253 11.06 -13.95 -17.15
CA ILE A 253 12.42 -13.85 -16.65
C ILE A 253 13.24 -14.98 -17.22
N PRO A 254 14.33 -14.74 -17.97
CA PRO A 254 15.30 -15.77 -18.33
C PRO A 254 15.95 -16.35 -17.07
N LEU A 255 16.11 -17.66 -17.03
CA LEU A 255 16.72 -18.36 -15.91
C LEU A 255 18.25 -18.40 -16.05
N THR A 256 18.96 -18.05 -14.99
CA THR A 256 20.38 -18.40 -14.84
C THR A 256 20.53 -19.91 -14.71
N ASP A 257 21.74 -20.45 -14.95
CA ASP A 257 22.01 -21.89 -14.77
C ASP A 257 21.60 -22.35 -13.37
N LYS A 258 21.96 -21.58 -12.35
CA LYS A 258 21.63 -21.90 -10.95
C LYS A 258 20.11 -21.88 -10.69
N ALA A 259 19.37 -20.89 -11.22
CA ALA A 259 17.91 -20.86 -11.09
C ALA A 259 17.24 -22.05 -11.81
N TYR A 260 17.76 -22.41 -12.98
CA TYR A 260 17.31 -23.58 -13.73
C TYR A 260 17.55 -24.87 -12.95
N ASP A 261 18.76 -25.09 -12.42
CA ASP A 261 19.11 -26.28 -11.65
C ASP A 261 18.26 -26.43 -10.38
N ILE A 262 18.03 -25.32 -9.64
CA ILE A 262 17.14 -25.31 -8.49
C ILE A 262 15.72 -25.78 -8.88
N LEU A 263 15.16 -25.21 -9.93
CA LEU A 263 13.79 -25.57 -10.36
C LEU A 263 13.72 -27.02 -10.89
N LYS A 264 14.75 -27.48 -11.57
CA LYS A 264 14.86 -28.85 -12.08
C LYS A 264 14.94 -29.87 -10.94
N GLU A 265 15.77 -29.64 -9.96
CA GLU A 265 15.89 -30.49 -8.74
C GLU A 265 14.54 -30.61 -8.03
N ILE A 266 13.83 -29.50 -7.83
CA ILE A 266 12.50 -29.50 -7.22
C ILE A 266 11.48 -30.23 -8.08
N TRP A 267 11.54 -30.09 -9.41
CA TRP A 267 10.68 -30.79 -10.35
C TRP A 267 10.87 -32.30 -10.26
N GLU A 268 12.12 -32.78 -10.25
CA GLU A 268 12.46 -34.19 -10.16
C GLU A 268 12.03 -34.82 -8.83
N SER A 269 12.08 -34.05 -7.75
CA SER A 269 11.67 -34.51 -6.41
C SER A 269 10.17 -34.29 -6.08
N ARG A 270 9.37 -33.74 -7.00
CA ARG A 270 7.97 -33.31 -6.69
C ARG A 270 7.04 -34.46 -6.33
N GLU A 271 7.29 -35.69 -6.79
CA GLU A 271 6.43 -36.85 -6.52
C GLU A 271 6.52 -37.36 -5.07
N VAL A 272 7.59 -37.01 -4.37
CA VAL A 272 7.81 -37.39 -2.96
C VAL A 272 7.18 -36.40 -1.98
N ARG A 273 6.37 -35.46 -2.47
CA ARG A 273 5.76 -34.43 -1.63
C ARG A 273 4.71 -35.01 -0.70
N LYS A 274 4.69 -34.50 0.54
CA LYS A 274 3.61 -34.78 1.47
C LYS A 274 2.30 -34.17 0.91
N GLU A 275 1.25 -34.98 0.85
CA GLU A 275 -0.06 -34.51 0.47
C GLU A 275 -0.75 -33.78 1.65
N SER A 276 -1.47 -32.72 1.34
CA SER A 276 -2.30 -31.96 2.26
C SER A 276 -3.65 -31.67 1.61
N PRO A 277 -4.76 -31.66 2.37
CA PRO A 277 -6.08 -31.29 1.85
C PRO A 277 -6.08 -29.88 1.19
N LEU A 278 -5.19 -29.01 1.60
CA LEU A 278 -5.03 -27.68 1.01
C LEU A 278 -4.61 -27.76 -0.47
N LEU A 279 -3.76 -28.72 -0.84
CA LEU A 279 -3.29 -28.87 -2.21
C LEU A 279 -4.39 -29.31 -3.18
N SER A 280 -5.49 -29.88 -2.69
CA SER A 280 -6.65 -30.21 -3.52
C SER A 280 -7.49 -28.99 -3.90
N GLN A 281 -7.24 -27.84 -3.27
CA GLN A 281 -8.02 -26.63 -3.51
C GLN A 281 -7.60 -25.96 -4.82
N THR A 282 -8.60 -25.34 -5.45
CA THR A 282 -8.42 -24.42 -6.55
C THR A 282 -8.97 -23.07 -6.13
N LEU A 283 -8.11 -22.08 -6.14
CA LEU A 283 -8.49 -20.68 -5.83
C LEU A 283 -8.85 -19.97 -7.15
N GLU A 284 -9.71 -18.97 -7.06
CA GLU A 284 -10.05 -18.12 -8.20
C GLU A 284 -9.55 -16.70 -7.97
N TYR A 285 -9.12 -16.04 -9.05
CA TYR A 285 -8.73 -14.65 -9.04
C TYR A 285 -9.01 -14.00 -10.40
N MET A 286 -9.26 -12.70 -10.39
CA MET A 286 -9.41 -11.95 -11.64
C MET A 286 -8.05 -11.60 -12.22
N ASP A 287 -7.74 -12.05 -13.42
CA ASP A 287 -6.53 -11.64 -14.15
C ASP A 287 -6.68 -10.18 -14.59
N ARG A 288 -5.75 -9.33 -14.17
CA ARG A 288 -5.79 -7.88 -14.42
C ARG A 288 -5.61 -7.51 -15.89
N ARG A 289 -5.02 -8.37 -16.72
CA ARG A 289 -4.78 -8.09 -18.13
C ARG A 289 -6.01 -8.40 -18.98
N THR A 290 -6.69 -9.46 -18.64
CA THR A 290 -7.82 -9.98 -19.44
C THR A 290 -9.18 -9.60 -18.85
N GLY A 291 -9.24 -9.25 -17.56
CA GLY A 291 -10.49 -9.05 -16.84
C GLY A 291 -11.27 -10.34 -16.61
N VAL A 292 -10.68 -11.50 -16.91
CA VAL A 292 -11.32 -12.82 -16.81
C VAL A 292 -10.90 -13.51 -15.51
N THR A 293 -11.84 -14.23 -14.90
CA THR A 293 -11.55 -15.08 -13.75
C THR A 293 -10.66 -16.24 -14.15
N SER A 294 -9.51 -16.33 -13.51
CA SER A 294 -8.51 -17.39 -13.69
C SER A 294 -8.48 -18.32 -12.49
N LYS A 295 -8.13 -19.58 -12.75
CA LYS A 295 -8.00 -20.60 -11.71
C LYS A 295 -6.55 -20.74 -11.28
N PHE A 296 -6.36 -20.94 -9.98
CA PHE A 296 -5.07 -21.21 -9.35
C PHE A 296 -5.14 -22.57 -8.63
N ALA A 297 -4.56 -23.59 -9.23
CA ALA A 297 -4.51 -24.93 -8.65
C ALA A 297 -3.36 -24.98 -7.62
N MET A 298 -3.68 -25.16 -6.35
CA MET A 298 -2.68 -25.24 -5.25
C MET A 298 -1.73 -26.42 -5.43
N ARG A 299 -2.16 -27.50 -6.09
CA ARG A 299 -1.33 -28.67 -6.44
C ARG A 299 -0.14 -28.32 -7.33
N GLU A 300 -0.28 -27.30 -8.17
CA GLU A 300 0.75 -26.90 -9.13
C GLU A 300 1.85 -26.03 -8.51
N LEU A 301 1.78 -25.72 -7.20
CA LEU A 301 2.81 -24.93 -6.52
C LEU A 301 4.19 -25.57 -6.62
N VAL A 302 5.20 -24.76 -6.95
CA VAL A 302 6.61 -25.15 -6.96
C VAL A 302 7.13 -25.36 -5.53
N PHE A 303 6.84 -24.44 -4.64
CA PHE A 303 7.36 -24.44 -3.27
C PHE A 303 6.32 -24.87 -2.25
N ILE A 304 6.54 -26.00 -1.63
CA ILE A 304 5.70 -26.57 -0.58
C ILE A 304 6.59 -26.96 0.59
N ASN A 305 6.13 -26.71 1.79
CA ASN A 305 6.82 -27.14 3.02
C ASN A 305 6.76 -28.68 3.11
N TRP A 306 7.90 -29.31 3.13
CA TRP A 306 8.03 -30.78 3.15
C TRP A 306 7.39 -31.45 4.37
N ARG A 307 7.29 -30.72 5.51
CA ARG A 307 6.67 -31.26 6.74
C ARG A 307 5.16 -31.22 6.71
N THR A 308 4.59 -30.12 6.20
CA THR A 308 3.14 -29.88 6.26
C THR A 308 2.41 -30.22 4.98
N GLY A 309 3.12 -30.27 3.84
CA GLY A 309 2.50 -30.36 2.52
C GLY A 309 1.79 -29.08 2.09
N GLU A 310 2.10 -27.94 2.69
CA GLU A 310 1.44 -26.65 2.45
C GLU A 310 2.45 -25.58 2.05
N PRO A 311 2.04 -24.53 1.33
CA PRO A 311 2.90 -23.38 1.10
C PRO A 311 3.26 -22.68 2.40
N ALA A 312 4.49 -22.19 2.53
CA ALA A 312 4.90 -21.43 3.70
C ALA A 312 4.42 -19.98 3.61
N LYS A 313 3.97 -19.42 4.73
CA LYS A 313 3.51 -18.03 4.84
C LYS A 313 4.69 -17.06 4.72
N ASN A 314 4.44 -15.84 4.24
CA ASN A 314 5.46 -14.80 4.18
C ASN A 314 6.18 -14.57 5.51
N SER A 315 5.43 -14.47 6.60
CA SER A 315 5.97 -14.28 7.96
C SER A 315 6.85 -15.44 8.43
N SER A 316 6.56 -16.66 7.96
CA SER A 316 7.38 -17.84 8.28
C SER A 316 8.74 -17.77 7.62
N TYR A 317 8.82 -17.26 6.37
CA TYR A 317 10.10 -17.05 5.70
C TYR A 317 10.94 -16.00 6.42
N ASP A 318 10.37 -14.84 6.77
CA ASP A 318 11.10 -13.78 7.49
C ASP A 318 11.58 -14.27 8.87
N THR A 319 10.73 -14.98 9.62
CA THR A 319 11.10 -15.54 10.95
C THR A 319 12.26 -16.51 10.83
N HIS A 320 12.22 -17.40 9.83
CA HIS A 320 13.29 -18.37 9.63
C HIS A 320 14.58 -17.68 9.11
N LEU A 321 14.44 -16.68 8.25
CA LEU A 321 15.54 -15.90 7.73
C LEU A 321 16.29 -15.15 8.85
N TYR A 322 15.56 -14.59 9.83
CA TYR A 322 16.17 -13.94 11.00
C TYR A 322 17.03 -14.92 11.82
N LYS A 323 16.58 -16.17 12.00
CA LYS A 323 17.38 -17.21 12.68
C LYS A 323 18.66 -17.51 11.91
N LEU A 324 18.58 -17.63 10.58
CA LEU A 324 19.77 -17.83 9.74
C LEU A 324 20.74 -16.65 9.80
N CYS A 325 20.24 -15.41 9.89
CA CYS A 325 21.08 -14.23 10.07
C CYS A 325 21.83 -14.28 11.43
N ASP A 326 21.12 -14.64 12.49
CA ASP A 326 21.70 -14.77 13.83
C ASP A 326 22.79 -15.87 13.85
N GLU A 327 22.53 -17.02 13.22
CA GLU A 327 23.49 -18.13 13.06
C GLU A 327 24.71 -17.72 12.22
N ALA A 328 24.49 -16.91 11.20
CA ALA A 328 25.54 -16.41 10.30
C ALA A 328 26.35 -15.24 10.90
N GLY A 329 25.91 -14.67 12.03
CA GLY A 329 26.54 -13.50 12.65
C GLY A 329 26.38 -12.22 11.83
N ILE A 330 25.34 -12.11 11.00
CA ILE A 330 25.06 -10.94 10.16
C ILE A 330 23.81 -10.22 10.63
N ASN A 331 23.67 -8.96 10.24
CA ASN A 331 22.48 -8.19 10.56
C ASN A 331 21.21 -8.79 9.95
N ARG A 332 20.09 -8.79 10.72
CA ARG A 332 18.81 -9.30 10.24
C ARG A 332 18.28 -8.47 9.06
N PHE A 333 17.76 -9.15 8.07
CA PHE A 333 17.11 -8.58 6.91
C PHE A 333 15.83 -9.38 6.55
N CYS A 334 14.90 -8.79 5.81
CA CYS A 334 13.69 -9.46 5.37
C CYS A 334 13.81 -10.04 3.95
N MET A 335 12.88 -10.91 3.55
CA MET A 335 12.82 -11.52 2.21
C MET A 335 12.96 -10.49 1.07
N HIS A 336 12.42 -9.30 1.25
CA HIS A 336 12.48 -8.26 0.22
C HIS A 336 13.90 -7.74 -0.04
N ALA A 337 14.79 -7.83 0.96
CA ALA A 337 16.20 -7.46 0.79
C ALA A 337 16.94 -8.39 -0.18
N LEU A 338 16.55 -9.67 -0.28
CA LEU A 338 17.13 -10.60 -1.29
C LEU A 338 16.85 -10.09 -2.71
N ARG A 339 15.64 -9.64 -2.99
CA ARG A 339 15.31 -9.02 -4.28
C ARG A 339 16.09 -7.72 -4.51
N HIS A 340 16.30 -6.92 -3.48
CA HIS A 340 17.13 -5.72 -3.57
C HIS A 340 18.58 -6.08 -3.85
N THR A 341 19.09 -7.15 -3.23
CA THR A 341 20.44 -7.67 -3.48
C THR A 341 20.59 -8.13 -4.93
N TYR A 342 19.63 -8.89 -5.48
CA TYR A 342 19.62 -9.23 -6.90
C TYR A 342 19.77 -7.99 -7.78
N ALA A 343 18.94 -6.98 -7.52
CA ALA A 343 18.96 -5.77 -8.34
C ALA A 343 20.25 -4.95 -8.20
N THR A 344 20.84 -4.90 -7.00
CA THR A 344 22.15 -4.29 -6.77
C THR A 344 23.23 -5.03 -7.55
N ARG A 345 23.28 -6.37 -7.47
CA ARG A 345 24.24 -7.19 -8.23
C ARG A 345 24.09 -7.03 -9.74
N ALA A 346 22.84 -6.93 -10.23
CA ALA A 346 22.59 -6.69 -11.65
C ALA A 346 23.15 -5.34 -12.13
N ILE A 347 22.98 -4.26 -11.35
CA ILE A 347 23.58 -2.96 -11.67
C ILE A 347 25.11 -3.01 -11.59
N GLU A 348 25.65 -3.61 -10.52
CA GLU A 348 27.11 -3.80 -10.38
C GLU A 348 27.73 -4.60 -11.52
N SER A 349 26.98 -5.52 -12.14
CA SER A 349 27.41 -6.28 -13.31
C SER A 349 27.25 -5.54 -14.64
N GLY A 350 26.82 -4.28 -14.62
CA GLY A 350 26.63 -3.45 -15.81
C GLY A 350 25.29 -3.63 -16.51
N MET A 351 24.30 -4.31 -15.89
CA MET A 351 22.97 -4.43 -16.47
C MET A 351 22.31 -3.06 -16.62
N GLN A 352 21.81 -2.77 -17.81
CA GLN A 352 21.11 -1.51 -18.09
C GLN A 352 19.89 -1.35 -17.18
N PRO A 353 19.69 -0.18 -16.53
CA PRO A 353 18.55 0.06 -15.63
C PRO A 353 17.19 -0.23 -16.24
N LYS A 354 17.03 -0.01 -17.56
CA LYS A 354 15.78 -0.28 -18.27
C LYS A 354 15.50 -1.78 -18.40
N VAL A 355 16.53 -2.59 -18.58
CA VAL A 355 16.43 -4.07 -18.60
C VAL A 355 16.06 -4.55 -17.20
N LEU A 356 16.75 -4.07 -16.18
CA LEU A 356 16.47 -4.40 -14.78
C LEU A 356 15.05 -3.99 -14.38
N GLN A 357 14.56 -2.81 -14.81
CA GLN A 357 13.17 -2.38 -14.59
C GLN A 357 12.18 -3.43 -15.11
N LYS A 358 12.39 -3.94 -16.32
CA LYS A 358 11.53 -4.97 -16.93
C LYS A 358 11.61 -6.29 -16.15
N LEU A 359 12.81 -6.76 -15.81
CA LEU A 359 13.01 -8.00 -15.05
C LEU A 359 12.39 -7.94 -13.65
N LEU A 360 12.45 -6.79 -13.00
CA LEU A 360 11.82 -6.59 -11.69
C LEU A 360 10.31 -6.31 -11.79
N GLY A 361 9.79 -5.90 -12.94
CA GLY A 361 8.40 -5.48 -13.09
C GLY A 361 8.08 -4.22 -12.27
N HIS A 362 8.95 -3.22 -12.32
CA HIS A 362 8.70 -1.91 -11.70
C HIS A 362 7.89 -1.03 -12.65
N ALA A 363 6.80 -0.45 -12.16
CA ALA A 363 5.93 0.43 -12.93
C ALA A 363 6.66 1.71 -13.41
N SER A 364 7.63 2.20 -12.61
CA SER A 364 8.44 3.37 -12.92
C SER A 364 9.93 3.06 -12.87
N ILE A 365 10.69 3.61 -13.83
CA ILE A 365 12.16 3.55 -13.83
C ILE A 365 12.73 4.27 -12.60
N GLN A 366 12.06 5.33 -12.13
CA GLN A 366 12.43 6.07 -10.93
C GLN A 366 12.53 5.14 -9.71
N THR A 367 11.61 4.17 -9.57
CA THR A 367 11.67 3.18 -8.49
C THR A 367 12.95 2.34 -8.55
N THR A 368 13.48 2.06 -9.73
CA THR A 368 14.76 1.37 -9.91
C THR A 368 15.92 2.31 -9.62
N MET A 369 15.90 3.51 -10.18
CA MET A 369 16.99 4.48 -10.03
C MET A 369 17.16 4.97 -8.59
N ASP A 370 16.09 5.40 -7.92
CA ASP A 370 16.14 5.93 -6.53
C ASP A 370 16.74 4.94 -5.51
N ARG A 371 16.63 3.65 -5.80
CA ARG A 371 17.14 2.60 -4.91
C ARG A 371 18.61 2.26 -5.15
N TYR A 372 19.13 2.53 -6.34
CA TYR A 372 20.46 2.09 -6.78
C TYR A 372 21.40 3.25 -7.15
N VAL A 373 21.01 4.50 -6.94
CA VAL A 373 21.86 5.69 -7.14
C VAL A 373 23.19 5.58 -6.38
N HIS A 374 23.17 4.98 -5.18
CA HIS A 374 24.41 4.81 -4.39
C HIS A 374 25.43 3.86 -5.06
N VAL A 375 24.96 2.85 -5.80
CA VAL A 375 25.83 1.90 -6.53
C VAL A 375 26.49 2.57 -7.73
N THR A 376 25.79 3.49 -8.37
CA THR A 376 26.31 4.22 -9.55
C THR A 376 27.37 5.26 -9.17
N THR A 377 27.38 5.76 -7.95
CA THR A 377 28.38 6.74 -7.50
C THR A 377 29.76 6.10 -7.34
N ASP A 378 29.85 4.90 -6.77
CA ASP A 378 31.09 4.15 -6.63
C ASP A 378 31.63 3.60 -7.96
N SER A 379 30.78 3.50 -8.97
CA SER A 379 31.12 3.01 -10.31
C SER A 379 31.41 4.13 -11.34
N MET A 380 31.36 5.41 -10.95
CA MET A 380 31.64 6.51 -11.89
C MET A 380 33.04 6.40 -12.50
N ASP A 381 34.06 6.13 -11.69
CA ASP A 381 35.46 5.94 -12.17
C ASP A 381 35.56 4.76 -13.11
N GLN A 382 34.88 3.65 -12.81
CA GLN A 382 34.86 2.48 -13.67
C GLN A 382 34.12 2.75 -14.98
N ALA A 383 32.99 3.47 -14.93
CA ALA A 383 32.23 3.85 -16.12
C ALA A 383 33.03 4.78 -17.03
N VAL A 384 33.76 5.76 -16.47
CA VAL A 384 34.63 6.66 -17.24
C VAL A 384 35.80 5.88 -17.85
N ARG A 385 36.43 4.98 -17.12
CA ARG A 385 37.51 4.12 -17.67
C ARG A 385 37.00 3.18 -18.77
N GLN A 386 35.81 2.63 -18.60
CA GLN A 386 35.21 1.74 -19.61
C GLN A 386 34.75 2.52 -20.86
N PHE A 387 34.32 3.77 -20.69
CA PHE A 387 34.06 4.69 -21.81
C PHE A 387 35.36 5.01 -22.59
N GLN A 388 36.48 5.23 -21.88
CA GLN A 388 37.79 5.46 -22.51
C GLN A 388 38.33 4.22 -23.22
N LEU A 389 38.11 3.01 -22.66
CA LEU A 389 38.58 1.73 -23.25
C LEU A 389 37.78 1.33 -24.50
N ASN A 390 36.52 1.74 -24.61
CA ASN A 390 35.67 1.43 -25.78
C ASN A 390 35.94 2.37 -26.97
N GLY A 391 36.98 3.18 -26.88
CA GLY A 391 37.70 3.86 -27.98
C GLY A 391 36.79 4.46 -29.06
N VAL A 392 36.17 5.60 -28.78
CA VAL A 392 35.64 6.52 -29.78
C VAL A 392 36.47 7.80 -29.78
N LEU A 393 37.81 7.64 -29.76
CA LEU A 393 38.76 8.71 -30.09
C LEU A 393 39.83 8.11 -31.03
#